data_2d4f2036ada524b59a6561c7c3915854
#
_entry.id   2d4f2036ada524b59a6561c7c3915854
#
_cell.length_a   1.000
_cell.length_b   1.000
_cell.length_c   1.000
_cell.angle_alpha   90.00
_cell.angle_beta   90.00
_cell.angle_gamma   90.00
#
_symmetry.space_group_name_H-M   'P 1'
#
loop_
_entity.id
_entity.type
_entity.pdbx_description
1 polymer ?
#
loop_
_entity_poly.entity_id
_entity_poly.type
_entity_poly.pdbx_seq_one_letter_code
_entity_poly.pdbx_strand_id
1 'polypeptide(L)'
;MRFQPKTVAAAGLLALCSFAHAGEKIWISLGDAALAQLQKHTPVAVNASVAPSARLAGTEGTTTAARGTEGIHLVQVDEDDLLHLSGAVHRELHRCGGFMFHPSQAEGLATLQRHSGAAKVAAAAAITRPSYVIDQQAVVTPMLNQMQASNIGQTIIDLSNNVNRYYQTSGGVAASDWLKQRWTTLAAGRSDITVEQFTHASWKQKSVIATIKGTDNANEVVVLGGHLDSINQSNTSETGRAPGADDDASGVASLTEVFRTMVANGYKPRRTLKFMAYAAEEVGLRGSQEIANSYANAGTNVVGVMQLDMTNYKGSVNDIYMYTDYTDSAQNTFVTNLIKTYLPTLKIGTDKCGYACSDHASWTAKGYYASMPFEAAMGQDDPYIHTANDTYANTGSQADNSLKFARMALAYMVELGSDGSVIGTPDKTESFTGSLTKNQTRSFGPFKAGVGTFKASTTGTGDIDLYAKRAAVPTTSSYDCKSDGSTSTETCSINVTANGDAYVLLKGYAAGNYSLTVTYKPQ
;
A
#
# COMPACT_ATOMS: atom_id res chain seq x y z
N MET A 1 -62.00 -35.59 -66.45
CA MET A 1 -61.16 -34.39 -66.42
C MET A 1 -60.56 -34.28 -65.02
N ARG A 2 -59.24 -34.57 -64.85
CA ARG A 2 -58.54 -34.46 -63.56
C ARG A 2 -57.70 -33.19 -63.63
N PHE A 3 -57.96 -32.26 -62.74
CA PHE A 3 -57.11 -31.08 -62.51
C PHE A 3 -55.97 -31.44 -61.55
N GLN A 4 -54.73 -31.20 -61.97
CA GLN A 4 -53.57 -31.21 -61.09
C GLN A 4 -53.25 -29.78 -60.59
N PRO A 5 -52.94 -29.56 -59.36
CA PRO A 5 -52.46 -28.24 -58.91
C PRO A 5 -50.95 -28.10 -59.15
N LYS A 6 -50.52 -26.97 -59.69
CA LYS A 6 -49.13 -26.55 -59.84
C LYS A 6 -48.62 -26.02 -58.51
N THR A 7 -47.57 -26.66 -57.95
CA THR A 7 -46.82 -26.17 -56.80
C THR A 7 -45.88 -25.06 -57.25
N VAL A 8 -46.06 -23.88 -56.69
CA VAL A 8 -45.10 -22.75 -56.79
C VAL A 8 -44.15 -22.88 -55.64
N ALA A 9 -42.87 -23.13 -55.92
CA ALA A 9 -41.82 -23.10 -54.93
C ALA A 9 -41.34 -21.64 -54.71
N ALA A 10 -41.62 -21.08 -53.53
CA ALA A 10 -41.05 -19.81 -53.09
C ALA A 10 -39.70 -20.06 -52.48
N ALA A 11 -38.62 -19.66 -53.15
CA ALA A 11 -37.26 -19.62 -52.60
C ALA A 11 -37.13 -18.42 -51.63
N GLY A 12 -37.22 -18.71 -50.33
CA GLY A 12 -36.94 -17.72 -49.31
C GLY A 12 -35.41 -17.50 -49.19
N LEU A 13 -34.91 -16.33 -49.56
CA LEU A 13 -33.58 -15.88 -49.22
C LEU A 13 -33.55 -15.60 -47.72
N LEU A 14 -32.92 -16.48 -46.93
CA LEU A 14 -32.51 -16.16 -45.58
C LEU A 14 -31.28 -15.22 -45.65
N ALA A 15 -31.53 -13.93 -45.47
CA ALA A 15 -30.47 -12.99 -45.16
C ALA A 15 -29.96 -13.31 -43.76
N LEU A 16 -28.80 -13.96 -43.65
CA LEU A 16 -28.02 -14.05 -42.43
C LEU A 16 -27.52 -12.64 -42.09
N CYS A 17 -28.28 -11.90 -41.30
CA CYS A 17 -27.76 -10.75 -40.59
C CYS A 17 -26.77 -11.27 -39.55
N SER A 18 -25.49 -11.21 -39.85
CA SER A 18 -24.45 -11.27 -38.87
C SER A 18 -24.63 -10.06 -37.94
N PHE A 19 -25.27 -10.26 -36.82
CA PHE A 19 -25.14 -9.29 -35.70
C PHE A 19 -23.67 -9.33 -35.29
N ALA A 20 -22.88 -8.36 -35.76
CA ALA A 20 -21.64 -8.04 -35.10
C ALA A 20 -22.06 -7.69 -33.67
N HIS A 21 -21.66 -8.51 -32.71
CA HIS A 21 -21.68 -8.12 -31.31
C HIS A 21 -20.67 -6.96 -31.22
N ALA A 22 -21.20 -5.74 -31.19
CA ALA A 22 -20.39 -4.63 -30.72
C ALA A 22 -20.11 -4.92 -29.24
N GLY A 23 -18.85 -5.05 -28.85
CA GLY A 23 -18.46 -5.24 -27.48
C GLY A 23 -19.00 -4.12 -26.59
N GLU A 24 -19.07 -4.37 -25.30
CA GLU A 24 -19.45 -3.33 -24.34
C GLU A 24 -18.48 -2.15 -24.42
N LYS A 25 -19.01 -0.93 -24.51
CA LYS A 25 -18.21 0.30 -24.53
C LYS A 25 -17.73 0.61 -23.11
N ILE A 26 -16.44 0.64 -22.93
CA ILE A 26 -15.80 0.92 -21.65
C ILE A 26 -14.91 2.16 -21.74
N TRP A 27 -14.61 2.74 -20.58
CA TRP A 27 -13.70 3.88 -20.44
C TRP A 27 -12.33 3.41 -19.98
N ILE A 28 -11.26 3.90 -20.64
CA ILE A 28 -9.88 3.65 -20.21
C ILE A 28 -9.08 4.94 -20.23
N SER A 29 -8.09 5.04 -19.34
CA SER A 29 -7.01 6.04 -19.43
C SER A 29 -5.70 5.35 -19.78
N LEU A 30 -4.92 5.98 -20.67
CA LEU A 30 -3.66 5.44 -21.20
C LEU A 30 -2.70 6.57 -21.57
N GLY A 31 -1.41 6.24 -21.66
CA GLY A 31 -0.36 7.17 -22.07
C GLY A 31 -0.32 7.43 -23.57
N ASP A 32 0.43 8.47 -23.99
CA ASP A 32 0.64 8.86 -25.40
C ASP A 32 1.04 7.69 -26.29
N ALA A 33 2.00 6.88 -25.85
CA ALA A 33 2.53 5.78 -26.65
C ALA A 33 1.48 4.65 -26.82
N ALA A 34 0.75 4.32 -25.77
CA ALA A 34 -0.32 3.32 -25.82
C ALA A 34 -1.49 3.82 -26.67
N LEU A 35 -1.86 5.11 -26.58
CA LEU A 35 -2.87 5.72 -27.46
C LEU A 35 -2.47 5.61 -28.93
N ALA A 36 -1.22 5.86 -29.24
CA ALA A 36 -0.71 5.71 -30.61
C ALA A 36 -0.80 4.27 -31.13
N GLN A 37 -0.62 3.25 -30.27
CA GLN A 37 -0.84 1.84 -30.64
C GLN A 37 -2.32 1.56 -30.87
N LEU A 38 -3.21 2.02 -29.98
CA LEU A 38 -4.65 1.84 -30.12
C LEU A 38 -5.16 2.44 -31.45
N GLN A 39 -4.74 3.65 -31.79
CA GLN A 39 -5.17 4.38 -32.99
C GLN A 39 -4.70 3.76 -34.31
N LYS A 40 -3.72 2.85 -34.28
CA LYS A 40 -3.32 2.10 -35.49
C LYS A 40 -4.39 1.11 -35.95
N HIS A 41 -5.22 0.64 -35.02
CA HIS A 41 -6.17 -0.45 -35.27
C HIS A 41 -7.63 -0.02 -35.08
N THR A 42 -7.88 0.92 -34.17
CA THR A 42 -9.24 1.35 -33.80
C THR A 42 -9.32 2.88 -33.82
N PRO A 43 -10.21 3.47 -34.64
CA PRO A 43 -10.48 4.91 -34.57
C PRO A 43 -11.11 5.26 -33.23
N VAL A 44 -10.38 5.97 -32.36
CA VAL A 44 -10.91 6.43 -31.07
C VAL A 44 -10.81 7.94 -30.96
N ALA A 45 -11.85 8.54 -30.38
CA ALA A 45 -11.85 9.95 -30.01
C ALA A 45 -11.28 10.13 -28.60
N VAL A 46 -10.37 11.07 -28.46
CA VAL A 46 -9.87 11.47 -27.14
C VAL A 46 -10.89 12.38 -26.45
N ASN A 47 -11.42 11.94 -25.32
CA ASN A 47 -12.47 12.66 -24.59
C ASN A 47 -11.91 13.69 -23.62
N ALA A 48 -10.73 13.41 -23.05
CA ALA A 48 -9.99 14.33 -22.20
C ALA A 48 -8.51 13.99 -22.22
N SER A 49 -7.66 14.95 -21.92
CA SER A 49 -6.21 14.76 -21.82
C SER A 49 -5.64 15.60 -20.69
N VAL A 50 -4.61 15.08 -20.06
CA VAL A 50 -3.80 15.81 -19.09
C VAL A 50 -2.36 15.78 -19.57
N ALA A 51 -1.76 16.95 -19.70
CA ALA A 51 -0.35 17.08 -20.01
C ALA A 51 0.53 16.46 -18.93
N PRO A 52 1.76 16.00 -19.26
CA PRO A 52 2.72 15.52 -18.29
C PRO A 52 2.87 16.55 -17.17
N SER A 53 2.56 16.18 -15.92
CA SER A 53 2.71 17.10 -14.79
C SER A 53 4.07 16.91 -14.12
N ALA A 54 4.63 18.01 -13.55
CA ALA A 54 5.87 17.96 -12.79
C ALA A 54 5.79 17.03 -11.55
N ARG A 55 4.59 16.62 -11.13
CA ARG A 55 4.38 15.60 -10.08
C ARG A 55 4.66 14.18 -10.55
N LEU A 56 4.58 13.93 -11.86
CA LEU A 56 5.02 12.69 -12.49
C LEU A 56 6.52 12.73 -12.81
N ALA A 57 7.15 13.93 -12.73
CA ALA A 57 8.58 14.13 -12.88
C ALA A 57 9.24 14.16 -11.50
N GLY A 58 9.78 13.02 -11.04
CA GLY A 58 10.64 13.01 -9.84
C GLY A 58 11.83 13.94 -10.05
N THR A 59 12.09 14.81 -9.08
CA THR A 59 13.28 15.65 -9.01
C THR A 59 14.47 14.80 -8.59
N GLU A 60 15.56 14.96 -9.35
CA GLU A 60 16.96 14.64 -9.13
C GLU A 60 17.54 13.40 -9.81
N GLY A 61 18.24 13.69 -10.89
CA GLY A 61 19.62 13.53 -11.25
C GLY A 61 20.18 12.14 -11.37
N THR A 62 20.17 11.57 -12.55
CA THR A 62 21.37 11.14 -13.26
C THR A 62 21.00 10.76 -14.70
N THR A 63 21.87 11.09 -15.61
CA THR A 63 21.78 11.02 -17.05
C THR A 63 21.57 9.59 -17.57
N THR A 64 20.33 9.20 -17.75
CA THR A 64 19.88 8.36 -18.85
C THR A 64 18.79 9.14 -19.56
N ALA A 65 18.78 9.09 -20.89
CA ALA A 65 17.90 9.89 -21.71
C ALA A 65 16.50 9.90 -21.14
N ALA A 66 16.03 11.08 -20.72
CA ALA A 66 14.70 11.26 -20.14
C ALA A 66 13.69 10.65 -21.13
N ARG A 67 13.15 9.46 -20.81
CA ARG A 67 11.90 9.01 -21.42
C ARG A 67 10.88 10.05 -21.01
N GLY A 68 10.37 10.80 -22.02
CA GLY A 68 9.49 11.93 -21.79
C GLY A 68 8.30 11.50 -20.92
N THR A 69 7.90 12.36 -20.01
CA THR A 69 6.64 12.21 -19.29
C THR A 69 5.52 12.18 -20.33
N GLU A 70 4.76 11.09 -20.38
CA GLU A 70 3.63 10.97 -21.31
C GLU A 70 2.43 11.78 -20.83
N GLY A 71 1.67 12.35 -21.77
CA GLY A 71 0.31 12.81 -21.50
C GLY A 71 -0.59 11.62 -21.23
N ILE A 72 -1.59 11.78 -20.37
CA ILE A 72 -2.60 10.74 -20.10
C ILE A 72 -3.91 11.14 -20.75
N HIS A 73 -4.53 10.21 -21.45
CA HIS A 73 -5.74 10.42 -22.24
C HIS A 73 -6.86 9.53 -21.75
N LEU A 74 -8.08 10.07 -21.70
CA LEU A 74 -9.30 9.31 -21.46
C LEU A 74 -10.00 9.06 -22.80
N VAL A 75 -10.26 7.78 -23.09
CA VAL A 75 -10.93 7.33 -24.32
C VAL A 75 -12.02 6.32 -23.99
N GLN A 76 -13.00 6.20 -24.90
CA GLN A 76 -13.98 5.12 -24.87
C GLN A 76 -13.65 4.11 -25.97
N VAL A 77 -13.57 2.83 -25.62
CA VAL A 77 -13.22 1.73 -26.53
C VAL A 77 -14.21 0.57 -26.40
N ASP A 78 -14.20 -0.34 -27.36
CA ASP A 78 -14.85 -1.63 -27.19
C ASP A 78 -14.01 -2.51 -26.26
N GLU A 79 -14.63 -3.25 -25.36
CA GLU A 79 -13.90 -4.13 -24.44
C GLU A 79 -13.05 -5.17 -25.19
N ASP A 80 -13.52 -5.62 -26.35
CA ASP A 80 -12.80 -6.56 -27.22
C ASP A 80 -11.47 -5.99 -27.74
N ASP A 81 -11.31 -4.67 -27.81
CA ASP A 81 -10.06 -4.01 -28.23
C ASP A 81 -8.95 -4.08 -27.16
N LEU A 82 -9.28 -4.37 -25.90
CA LEU A 82 -8.30 -4.34 -24.80
C LEU A 82 -7.19 -5.37 -24.96
N LEU A 83 -7.52 -6.59 -25.40
CA LEU A 83 -6.51 -7.64 -25.62
C LEU A 83 -5.56 -7.27 -26.76
N HIS A 84 -6.10 -6.65 -27.83
CA HIS A 84 -5.29 -6.16 -28.94
C HIS A 84 -4.38 -5.02 -28.51
N LEU A 85 -4.89 -4.08 -27.71
CA LEU A 85 -4.12 -2.96 -27.16
C LEU A 85 -3.02 -3.48 -26.24
N SER A 86 -3.35 -4.32 -25.26
CA SER A 86 -2.37 -4.90 -24.32
C SER A 86 -1.28 -5.65 -25.05
N GLY A 87 -1.65 -6.50 -26.04
CA GLY A 87 -0.69 -7.21 -26.88
C GLY A 87 0.20 -6.29 -27.73
N ALA A 88 -0.33 -5.19 -28.25
CA ALA A 88 0.47 -4.22 -29.01
C ALA A 88 1.42 -3.44 -28.08
N VAL A 89 0.94 -3.02 -26.91
CA VAL A 89 1.76 -2.34 -25.89
C VAL A 89 2.92 -3.24 -25.44
N HIS A 90 2.66 -4.51 -25.19
CA HIS A 90 3.70 -5.46 -24.79
C HIS A 90 4.75 -5.65 -25.90
N ARG A 91 4.32 -5.97 -27.13
CA ARG A 91 5.27 -6.25 -28.24
C ARG A 91 6.06 -5.03 -28.69
N GLU A 92 5.42 -3.87 -28.78
CA GLU A 92 5.99 -2.69 -29.42
C GLU A 92 6.64 -1.73 -28.44
N LEU A 93 6.17 -1.74 -27.17
CA LEU A 93 6.62 -0.79 -26.17
C LEU A 93 7.38 -1.47 -25.01
N HIS A 94 7.35 -2.81 -24.92
CA HIS A 94 7.92 -3.59 -23.81
C HIS A 94 7.39 -3.10 -22.47
N ARG A 95 6.05 -3.09 -22.31
CA ARG A 95 5.32 -2.61 -21.13
C ARG A 95 4.20 -3.58 -20.75
N CYS A 96 3.93 -3.72 -19.45
CA CYS A 96 2.74 -4.42 -18.95
C CYS A 96 1.48 -3.59 -19.24
N GLY A 97 0.35 -4.21 -19.49
CA GLY A 97 -0.99 -3.63 -19.64
C GLY A 97 -1.09 -2.36 -20.49
N GLY A 98 -0.74 -1.24 -19.95
CA GLY A 98 -0.67 0.05 -20.65
C GLY A 98 -1.91 0.94 -20.53
N PHE A 99 -2.91 0.53 -19.77
CA PHE A 99 -4.13 1.29 -19.56
C PHE A 99 -4.74 1.01 -18.18
N MET A 100 -5.57 1.95 -17.70
CA MET A 100 -6.40 1.78 -16.52
C MET A 100 -7.86 1.86 -16.90
N PHE A 101 -8.67 0.87 -16.53
CA PHE A 101 -10.11 0.83 -16.71
C PHE A 101 -10.82 1.86 -15.82
N HIS A 102 -11.96 2.38 -16.26
CA HIS A 102 -12.84 3.22 -15.47
C HIS A 102 -14.29 2.80 -15.64
N PRO A 103 -15.07 2.63 -14.54
CA PRO A 103 -16.48 2.24 -14.61
C PRO A 103 -17.35 3.28 -15.32
N SER A 104 -16.88 4.54 -15.40
CA SER A 104 -17.59 5.63 -16.07
C SER A 104 -16.64 6.72 -16.55
N GLN A 105 -17.11 7.54 -17.49
CA GLN A 105 -16.40 8.75 -17.91
C GLN A 105 -16.08 9.68 -16.73
N ALA A 106 -17.03 9.83 -15.80
CA ALA A 106 -16.87 10.70 -14.65
C ALA A 106 -15.70 10.26 -13.74
N GLU A 107 -15.55 8.95 -13.51
CA GLU A 107 -14.42 8.41 -12.75
C GLU A 107 -13.10 8.57 -13.48
N GLY A 108 -13.06 8.34 -14.79
CA GLY A 108 -11.92 8.59 -15.63
C GLY A 108 -11.47 10.05 -15.56
N LEU A 109 -12.39 10.99 -15.72
CA LEU A 109 -12.13 12.43 -15.60
C LEU A 109 -11.62 12.80 -14.21
N ALA A 110 -12.22 12.26 -13.14
CA ALA A 110 -11.77 12.50 -11.78
C ALA A 110 -10.34 11.98 -11.55
N THR A 111 -9.99 10.83 -12.13
CA THR A 111 -8.63 10.28 -12.08
C THR A 111 -7.64 11.18 -12.81
N LEU A 112 -7.93 11.63 -14.02
CA LEU A 112 -7.10 12.57 -14.77
C LEU A 112 -6.89 13.88 -14.00
N GLN A 113 -7.94 14.44 -13.41
CA GLN A 113 -7.86 15.68 -12.63
C GLN A 113 -6.94 15.56 -11.40
N ARG A 114 -6.92 14.40 -10.74
CA ARG A 114 -5.99 14.13 -9.63
C ARG A 114 -4.55 14.09 -10.12
N HIS A 115 -4.29 13.47 -11.26
CA HIS A 115 -2.96 13.41 -11.86
C HIS A 115 -2.44 14.79 -12.30
N SER A 116 -3.32 15.70 -12.75
CA SER A 116 -2.93 17.06 -13.10
C SER A 116 -2.61 17.94 -11.89
N GLY A 117 -2.90 17.49 -10.68
CA GLY A 117 -2.81 18.30 -9.47
C GLY A 117 -3.88 19.41 -9.37
N ALA A 118 -4.82 19.46 -10.31
CA ALA A 118 -5.89 20.46 -10.37
C ALA A 118 -7.03 20.20 -9.37
N ALA A 119 -7.22 18.95 -8.94
CA ALA A 119 -8.19 18.63 -7.91
C ALA A 119 -7.50 18.60 -6.54
N LYS A 120 -7.86 19.56 -5.67
CA LYS A 120 -7.80 19.29 -4.23
C LYS A 120 -8.76 18.11 -4.01
N VAL A 121 -8.25 16.98 -3.56
CA VAL A 121 -9.07 15.84 -3.14
C VAL A 121 -10.15 16.39 -2.23
N ALA A 122 -11.42 16.39 -2.68
CA ALA A 122 -12.54 16.56 -1.75
C ALA A 122 -12.33 15.41 -0.73
N ALA A 123 -12.14 15.78 0.53
CA ALA A 123 -11.66 14.92 1.56
C ALA A 123 -12.42 13.58 1.59
N ALA A 124 -11.86 12.53 1.02
CA ALA A 124 -11.94 11.23 1.67
C ALA A 124 -11.54 11.47 3.12
N ALA A 125 -12.21 10.86 4.09
CA ALA A 125 -11.95 11.05 5.51
C ALA A 125 -10.45 11.22 5.72
N ALA A 126 -10.02 12.29 6.41
CA ALA A 126 -8.65 12.78 6.36
C ALA A 126 -7.66 11.64 6.56
N ILE A 127 -7.02 11.22 5.46
CA ILE A 127 -5.99 10.17 5.50
C ILE A 127 -4.83 10.75 6.27
N THR A 128 -4.55 10.16 7.43
CA THR A 128 -3.44 10.60 8.27
C THR A 128 -2.14 10.11 7.67
N ARG A 129 -1.24 11.03 7.32
CA ARG A 129 0.12 10.62 6.92
C ARG A 129 0.86 10.10 8.15
N PRO A 130 1.41 8.87 8.09
CA PRO A 130 2.18 8.32 9.21
C PRO A 130 3.53 9.03 9.35
N SER A 131 4.16 8.88 10.52
CA SER A 131 5.48 9.43 10.86
C SER A 131 6.55 8.55 10.30
N TYR A 132 6.80 8.08 9.30
CA TYR A 132 7.84 7.24 8.70
C TYR A 132 9.12 7.08 9.54
N VAL A 133 8.98 6.58 10.78
CA VAL A 133 10.08 6.29 11.69
C VAL A 133 10.57 4.85 11.46
N ILE A 134 11.86 4.60 11.68
CA ILE A 134 12.48 3.26 11.61
C ILE A 134 13.08 2.98 12.99
N ASP A 135 12.36 2.20 13.82
CA ASP A 135 12.72 1.95 15.22
C ASP A 135 12.43 0.50 15.68
N GLN A 136 11.99 -0.38 14.77
CA GLN A 136 11.61 -1.77 15.08
C GLN A 136 12.72 -2.80 14.77
N GLN A 137 13.98 -2.41 14.79
CA GLN A 137 15.11 -3.29 14.43
C GLN A 137 15.15 -4.59 15.24
N ALA A 138 14.77 -4.53 16.52
CA ALA A 138 14.71 -5.70 17.39
C ALA A 138 13.65 -6.73 16.98
N VAL A 139 12.61 -6.29 16.25
CA VAL A 139 11.53 -7.14 15.73
C VAL A 139 11.82 -7.58 14.31
N VAL A 140 12.19 -6.65 13.44
CA VAL A 140 12.42 -6.89 12.01
C VAL A 140 13.59 -7.83 11.78
N THR A 141 14.77 -7.57 12.38
CA THR A 141 15.99 -8.31 12.08
C THR A 141 15.87 -9.83 12.33
N PRO A 142 15.34 -10.32 13.46
CA PRO A 142 15.14 -11.75 13.67
C PRO A 142 14.17 -12.39 12.65
N MET A 143 13.13 -11.66 12.23
CA MET A 143 12.17 -12.15 11.25
C MET A 143 12.78 -12.27 9.85
N LEU A 144 13.58 -11.29 9.42
CA LEU A 144 14.29 -11.33 8.13
C LEU A 144 15.14 -12.59 7.97
N ASN A 145 15.78 -13.04 9.07
CA ASN A 145 16.63 -14.23 9.08
C ASN A 145 15.86 -15.55 8.95
N GLN A 146 14.53 -15.54 9.12
CA GLN A 146 13.66 -16.70 9.01
C GLN A 146 12.98 -16.82 7.64
N MET A 147 13.12 -15.81 6.79
CA MET A 147 12.55 -15.81 5.45
C MET A 147 13.41 -16.64 4.49
N GLN A 148 12.76 -17.46 3.66
CA GLN A 148 13.43 -18.42 2.80
C GLN A 148 12.94 -18.32 1.36
N ALA A 149 13.89 -18.22 0.42
CA ALA A 149 13.61 -18.24 -1.02
C ALA A 149 12.88 -19.51 -1.45
N SER A 150 13.18 -20.66 -0.82
CA SER A 150 12.51 -21.92 -1.13
C SER A 150 10.99 -21.90 -0.87
N ASN A 151 10.52 -21.19 0.15
CA ASN A 151 9.08 -21.04 0.41
C ASN A 151 8.41 -20.19 -0.67
N ILE A 152 9.09 -19.12 -1.11
CA ILE A 152 8.63 -18.25 -2.20
C ILE A 152 8.60 -19.05 -3.50
N GLY A 153 9.69 -19.73 -3.85
CA GLY A 153 9.78 -20.54 -5.06
C GLY A 153 8.70 -21.64 -5.12
N GLN A 154 8.42 -22.30 -3.99
CA GLN A 154 7.33 -23.30 -3.94
C GLN A 154 5.96 -22.66 -4.19
N THR A 155 5.71 -21.46 -3.65
CA THR A 155 4.44 -20.75 -3.88
C THR A 155 4.30 -20.30 -5.34
N ILE A 156 5.38 -19.83 -5.97
CA ILE A 156 5.40 -19.52 -7.42
C ILE A 156 5.05 -20.77 -8.23
N ILE A 157 5.69 -21.91 -7.95
CA ILE A 157 5.44 -23.18 -8.63
C ILE A 157 3.97 -23.60 -8.44
N ASP A 158 3.45 -23.55 -7.23
CA ASP A 158 2.08 -23.98 -6.92
C ASP A 158 1.04 -23.14 -7.70
N LEU A 159 1.23 -21.81 -7.77
CA LEU A 159 0.35 -20.91 -8.55
C LEU A 159 0.51 -21.14 -10.07
N SER A 160 1.75 -21.30 -10.55
CA SER A 160 2.04 -21.49 -11.98
C SER A 160 1.62 -22.87 -12.52
N ASN A 161 1.30 -23.82 -11.64
CA ASN A 161 0.77 -25.14 -12.03
C ASN A 161 -0.68 -25.08 -12.54
N ASN A 162 -1.43 -24.02 -12.28
CA ASN A 162 -2.70 -23.78 -12.95
C ASN A 162 -2.47 -23.64 -14.46
N VAL A 163 -3.42 -24.07 -15.31
CA VAL A 163 -3.34 -23.84 -16.75
C VAL A 163 -3.18 -22.35 -17.02
N ASN A 164 -4.00 -21.55 -16.36
CA ASN A 164 -3.87 -20.11 -16.24
C ASN A 164 -4.56 -19.66 -14.97
N ARG A 165 -4.39 -18.37 -14.62
CA ARG A 165 -5.11 -17.72 -13.53
C ARG A 165 -5.99 -16.56 -14.05
N TYR A 166 -6.35 -16.61 -15.33
CA TYR A 166 -7.12 -15.53 -15.95
C TYR A 166 -8.46 -15.32 -15.26
N TYR A 167 -8.83 -14.08 -15.03
CA TYR A 167 -9.93 -13.66 -14.15
C TYR A 167 -11.31 -14.24 -14.49
N GLN A 168 -11.54 -14.65 -15.76
CA GLN A 168 -12.80 -15.24 -16.23
C GLN A 168 -12.81 -16.76 -16.24
N THR A 169 -11.66 -17.42 -16.07
CA THR A 169 -11.55 -18.89 -16.20
C THR A 169 -11.78 -19.62 -14.88
N SER A 170 -12.03 -20.92 -15.00
CA SER A 170 -12.07 -21.81 -13.84
C SER A 170 -10.69 -21.91 -13.13
N GLY A 171 -9.59 -21.76 -13.89
CA GLY A 171 -8.24 -21.68 -13.34
C GLY A 171 -8.04 -20.47 -12.44
N GLY A 172 -8.56 -19.32 -12.84
CA GLY A 172 -8.57 -18.10 -12.01
C GLY A 172 -9.34 -18.27 -10.70
N VAL A 173 -10.51 -18.94 -10.75
CA VAL A 173 -11.30 -19.27 -9.55
C VAL A 173 -10.53 -20.24 -8.64
N ALA A 174 -9.94 -21.29 -9.22
CA ALA A 174 -9.19 -22.29 -8.47
C ALA A 174 -7.95 -21.69 -7.77
N ALA A 175 -7.26 -20.77 -8.42
CA ALA A 175 -6.13 -20.05 -7.82
C ALA A 175 -6.55 -19.20 -6.60
N SER A 176 -7.69 -18.50 -6.70
CA SER A 176 -8.25 -17.73 -5.59
C SER A 176 -8.64 -18.64 -4.41
N ASP A 177 -9.30 -19.77 -4.67
CA ASP A 177 -9.70 -20.72 -3.64
C ASP A 177 -8.47 -21.37 -2.98
N TRP A 178 -7.46 -21.74 -3.77
CA TRP A 178 -6.20 -22.28 -3.29
C TRP A 178 -5.47 -21.29 -2.37
N LEU A 179 -5.33 -20.04 -2.80
CA LEU A 179 -4.62 -19.01 -2.00
C LEU A 179 -5.35 -18.73 -0.69
N LYS A 180 -6.69 -18.60 -0.73
CA LYS A 180 -7.50 -18.48 0.49
C LYS A 180 -7.24 -19.64 1.45
N GLN A 181 -7.27 -20.88 0.95
CA GLN A 181 -7.01 -22.06 1.78
C GLN A 181 -5.57 -22.04 2.34
N ARG A 182 -4.58 -21.68 1.53
CA ARG A 182 -3.18 -21.57 1.93
C ARG A 182 -3.01 -20.58 3.08
N TRP A 183 -3.55 -19.37 2.95
CA TRP A 183 -3.46 -18.34 3.97
C TRP A 183 -4.27 -18.69 5.24
N THR A 184 -5.43 -19.32 5.08
CA THR A 184 -6.21 -19.85 6.22
C THR A 184 -5.41 -20.89 7.01
N THR A 185 -4.71 -21.78 6.31
CA THR A 185 -3.85 -22.79 6.94
C THR A 185 -2.67 -22.14 7.68
N LEU A 186 -2.02 -21.16 7.07
CA LEU A 186 -0.95 -20.38 7.73
C LEU A 186 -1.45 -19.65 8.99
N ALA A 187 -2.67 -19.10 8.96
CA ALA A 187 -3.28 -18.38 10.07
C ALA A 187 -3.82 -19.29 11.19
N ALA A 188 -3.73 -20.61 11.07
CA ALA A 188 -4.32 -21.53 12.03
C ALA A 188 -3.86 -21.25 13.47
N GLY A 189 -4.81 -21.19 14.41
CA GLY A 189 -4.55 -20.89 15.82
C GLY A 189 -4.47 -19.38 16.17
N ARG A 190 -4.61 -18.46 15.19
CA ARG A 190 -4.60 -17.01 15.39
C ARG A 190 -6.01 -16.43 15.24
N SER A 191 -6.68 -16.14 16.36
CA SER A 191 -8.03 -15.56 16.38
C SER A 191 -8.10 -14.08 15.96
N ASP A 192 -6.96 -13.41 15.90
CA ASP A 192 -6.79 -12.03 15.44
C ASP A 192 -6.57 -11.94 13.92
N ILE A 193 -6.59 -13.08 13.22
CA ILE A 193 -6.41 -13.15 11.77
C ILE A 193 -7.68 -13.66 11.10
N THR A 194 -8.09 -12.99 10.01
CA THR A 194 -9.16 -13.44 9.12
C THR A 194 -8.63 -13.57 7.70
N VAL A 195 -9.16 -14.54 6.94
CA VAL A 195 -8.88 -14.69 5.51
C VAL A 195 -10.20 -14.78 4.77
N GLU A 196 -10.41 -13.85 3.86
CA GLU A 196 -11.67 -13.72 3.12
C GLU A 196 -11.43 -13.57 1.62
N GLN A 197 -12.47 -13.76 0.84
CA GLN A 197 -12.49 -13.44 -0.58
C GLN A 197 -13.39 -12.23 -0.80
N PHE A 198 -12.87 -11.24 -1.50
CA PHE A 198 -13.65 -10.12 -2.02
C PHE A 198 -14.29 -10.54 -3.34
N THR A 199 -15.62 -10.53 -3.38
CA THR A 199 -16.39 -10.92 -4.57
C THR A 199 -16.60 -9.72 -5.48
N HIS A 200 -16.23 -9.87 -6.73
CA HIS A 200 -16.44 -8.90 -7.80
C HIS A 200 -17.73 -9.26 -8.55
N ALA A 201 -18.55 -8.24 -8.91
CA ALA A 201 -19.87 -8.51 -9.51
C ALA A 201 -19.79 -8.96 -10.98
N SER A 202 -18.75 -8.55 -11.70
CA SER A 202 -18.67 -8.68 -13.16
C SER A 202 -17.81 -9.84 -13.66
N TRP A 203 -17.08 -10.55 -12.77
CA TRP A 203 -16.22 -11.67 -13.16
C TRP A 203 -16.10 -12.74 -12.07
N LYS A 204 -15.50 -13.88 -12.44
CA LYS A 204 -15.53 -15.09 -11.61
C LYS A 204 -14.45 -15.13 -10.53
N GLN A 205 -13.24 -14.71 -10.85
CA GLN A 205 -12.12 -14.73 -9.89
C GLN A 205 -12.38 -13.72 -8.78
N LYS A 206 -12.12 -14.12 -7.55
CA LYS A 206 -12.21 -13.25 -6.38
C LYS A 206 -10.82 -12.80 -5.96
N SER A 207 -10.70 -11.58 -5.46
CA SER A 207 -9.50 -11.18 -4.75
C SER A 207 -9.44 -11.85 -3.36
N VAL A 208 -8.24 -12.14 -2.87
CA VAL A 208 -8.05 -12.77 -1.55
C VAL A 208 -7.45 -11.76 -0.59
N ILE A 209 -8.02 -11.65 0.60
CA ILE A 209 -7.57 -10.68 1.62
C ILE A 209 -7.31 -11.42 2.94
N ALA A 210 -6.07 -11.39 3.42
CA ALA A 210 -5.73 -11.79 4.78
C ALA A 210 -5.55 -10.52 5.64
N THR A 211 -6.16 -10.52 6.83
CA THR A 211 -6.13 -9.40 7.75
C THR A 211 -5.54 -9.84 9.08
N ILE A 212 -4.45 -9.19 9.52
CA ILE A 212 -3.98 -9.25 10.90
C ILE A 212 -4.53 -8.01 11.60
N LYS A 213 -5.47 -8.21 12.51
CA LYS A 213 -6.13 -7.10 13.22
C LYS A 213 -5.14 -6.38 14.14
N GLY A 214 -5.13 -5.08 14.06
CA GLY A 214 -4.34 -4.22 14.95
C GLY A 214 -4.79 -4.29 16.40
N THR A 215 -3.89 -4.02 17.32
CA THR A 215 -4.15 -4.06 18.78
C THR A 215 -4.79 -2.78 19.28
N ASP A 216 -4.06 -1.67 19.29
CA ASP A 216 -4.48 -0.40 19.88
C ASP A 216 -4.75 0.71 18.86
N ASN A 217 -4.35 0.52 17.60
CA ASN A 217 -4.65 1.43 16.49
C ASN A 217 -5.26 0.67 15.28
N ALA A 218 -6.22 -0.21 15.54
CA ALA A 218 -6.83 -1.07 14.53
C ALA A 218 -7.56 -0.32 13.40
N ASN A 219 -7.87 0.95 13.58
CA ASN A 219 -8.58 1.78 12.59
C ASN A 219 -7.63 2.30 11.49
N GLU A 220 -6.34 2.30 11.71
CA GLU A 220 -5.34 2.60 10.69
C GLU A 220 -4.92 1.30 9.99
N VAL A 221 -4.89 1.33 8.67
CA VAL A 221 -4.67 0.15 7.84
C VAL A 221 -3.41 0.31 7.01
N VAL A 222 -2.57 -0.71 6.99
CA VAL A 222 -1.43 -0.85 6.08
C VAL A 222 -1.72 -2.00 5.12
N VAL A 223 -1.49 -1.78 3.83
CA VAL A 223 -1.76 -2.77 2.77
C VAL A 223 -0.46 -3.19 2.10
N LEU A 224 -0.32 -4.49 1.90
CA LEU A 224 0.66 -5.11 1.02
C LEU A 224 -0.09 -5.90 -0.05
N GLY A 225 0.08 -5.55 -1.31
CA GLY A 225 -0.66 -6.10 -2.44
C GLY A 225 0.23 -6.74 -3.50
N GLY A 226 -0.36 -7.61 -4.29
CA GLY A 226 0.11 -8.20 -5.54
C GLY A 226 -1.12 -8.66 -6.33
N HIS A 227 -1.01 -8.99 -7.61
CA HIS A 227 -2.18 -9.49 -8.33
C HIS A 227 -2.15 -11.01 -8.52
N LEU A 228 -3.34 -11.61 -8.56
CA LEU A 228 -3.50 -13.06 -8.58
C LEU A 228 -3.73 -13.62 -9.98
N ASP A 229 -4.36 -12.84 -10.85
CA ASP A 229 -4.59 -13.27 -12.21
C ASP A 229 -3.30 -13.35 -13.03
N SER A 230 -3.37 -14.02 -14.15
CA SER A 230 -2.32 -14.08 -15.17
C SER A 230 -2.97 -14.15 -16.54
N ILE A 231 -2.28 -13.69 -17.55
CA ILE A 231 -2.79 -13.65 -18.91
C ILE A 231 -1.84 -14.31 -19.92
N ASN A 232 -2.40 -14.92 -20.95
CA ASN A 232 -1.72 -15.16 -22.20
C ASN A 232 -2.47 -14.41 -23.29
N GLN A 233 -1.91 -13.31 -23.74
CA GLN A 233 -2.56 -12.42 -24.72
C GLN A 233 -2.92 -13.12 -26.04
N SER A 234 -2.25 -14.24 -26.38
CA SER A 234 -2.57 -15.03 -27.56
C SER A 234 -3.74 -15.99 -27.35
N ASN A 235 -4.07 -16.33 -26.08
CA ASN A 235 -5.15 -17.27 -25.76
C ASN A 235 -5.63 -17.11 -24.32
N THR A 236 -6.73 -16.42 -24.12
CA THR A 236 -7.37 -16.20 -22.80
C THR A 236 -8.44 -17.22 -22.45
N SER A 237 -8.57 -18.31 -23.25
CA SER A 237 -9.55 -19.36 -22.98
C SER A 237 -9.20 -20.24 -21.78
N GLU A 238 -10.12 -21.12 -21.37
CA GLU A 238 -9.90 -22.11 -20.30
C GLU A 238 -8.65 -22.98 -20.51
N THR A 239 -8.22 -23.19 -21.76
CA THR A 239 -7.07 -24.03 -22.13
C THR A 239 -5.82 -23.23 -22.49
N GLY A 240 -5.90 -21.90 -22.54
CA GLY A 240 -4.76 -21.03 -22.80
C GLY A 240 -3.76 -21.09 -21.67
N ARG A 241 -2.55 -21.57 -21.94
CA ARG A 241 -1.49 -21.66 -20.92
C ARG A 241 -0.96 -20.25 -20.58
N ALA A 242 -1.08 -19.85 -19.32
CA ALA A 242 -0.54 -18.62 -18.75
C ALA A 242 0.00 -18.89 -17.35
N PRO A 243 1.25 -19.38 -17.22
CA PRO A 243 1.81 -19.72 -15.90
C PRO A 243 1.91 -18.50 -15.00
N GLY A 244 2.26 -17.32 -15.55
CA GLY A 244 2.40 -16.08 -14.78
C GLY A 244 3.33 -16.28 -13.60
N ALA A 245 4.53 -16.83 -13.82
CA ALA A 245 5.42 -17.17 -12.72
C ALA A 245 6.07 -15.94 -12.12
N ASP A 246 6.44 -14.99 -12.95
CA ASP A 246 6.91 -13.69 -12.53
C ASP A 246 5.75 -12.71 -12.39
N ASP A 247 4.88 -12.68 -13.38
CA ASP A 247 3.71 -11.81 -13.49
C ASP A 247 2.39 -12.55 -13.14
N ASP A 248 1.84 -12.50 -11.91
CA ASP A 248 2.46 -12.00 -10.68
C ASP A 248 2.40 -13.05 -9.56
N ALA A 249 2.72 -14.34 -9.92
CA ALA A 249 2.89 -15.33 -8.85
C ALA A 249 4.07 -14.96 -7.93
N SER A 250 5.08 -14.24 -8.45
CA SER A 250 6.27 -13.84 -7.70
C SER A 250 5.95 -12.81 -6.61
N GLY A 251 5.12 -11.81 -6.89
CA GLY A 251 4.65 -10.85 -5.91
C GLY A 251 3.73 -11.50 -4.87
N VAL A 252 2.74 -12.29 -5.31
CA VAL A 252 1.85 -13.03 -4.40
C VAL A 252 2.64 -14.00 -3.50
N ALA A 253 3.70 -14.64 -4.01
CA ALA A 253 4.57 -15.50 -3.23
C ALA A 253 5.41 -14.71 -2.22
N SER A 254 5.90 -13.54 -2.62
CA SER A 254 6.66 -12.63 -1.75
C SER A 254 5.82 -12.16 -0.57
N LEU A 255 4.60 -11.68 -0.81
CA LEU A 255 3.69 -11.26 0.27
C LEU A 255 3.21 -12.45 1.13
N THR A 256 3.08 -13.66 0.56
CA THR A 256 2.77 -14.88 1.30
C THR A 256 3.88 -15.24 2.29
N GLU A 257 5.16 -15.09 1.91
CA GLU A 257 6.30 -15.33 2.81
C GLU A 257 6.37 -14.29 3.93
N VAL A 258 6.03 -13.01 3.65
CA VAL A 258 5.87 -11.98 4.68
C VAL A 258 4.79 -12.41 5.69
N PHE A 259 3.61 -12.77 5.19
CA PHE A 259 2.48 -13.22 6.03
C PHE A 259 2.86 -14.45 6.87
N ARG A 260 3.45 -15.49 6.25
CA ARG A 260 3.93 -16.69 6.94
C ARG A 260 4.90 -16.35 8.07
N THR A 261 5.87 -15.48 7.79
CA THR A 261 6.90 -15.11 8.76
C THR A 261 6.31 -14.34 9.95
N MET A 262 5.38 -13.41 9.71
CA MET A 262 4.70 -12.67 10.77
C MET A 262 3.84 -13.60 11.64
N VAL A 263 3.12 -14.53 11.03
CA VAL A 263 2.29 -15.51 11.77
C VAL A 263 3.16 -16.44 12.61
N ALA A 264 4.23 -16.98 12.03
CA ALA A 264 5.15 -17.89 12.72
C ALA A 264 5.84 -17.25 13.94
N ASN A 265 6.05 -15.94 13.90
CA ASN A 265 6.62 -15.18 15.03
C ASN A 265 5.55 -14.64 16.00
N GLY A 266 4.28 -14.97 15.82
CA GLY A 266 3.21 -14.48 16.67
C GLY A 266 3.07 -12.95 16.65
N TYR A 267 3.54 -12.29 15.57
CA TYR A 267 3.56 -10.83 15.49
C TYR A 267 2.15 -10.23 15.60
N LYS A 268 2.01 -9.24 16.47
CA LYS A 268 0.76 -8.51 16.71
C LYS A 268 1.02 -7.03 16.45
N PRO A 269 0.58 -6.51 15.30
CA PRO A 269 0.77 -5.10 14.94
C PRO A 269 -0.13 -4.19 15.78
N ARG A 270 0.21 -2.93 15.86
CA ARG A 270 -0.66 -1.89 16.43
C ARG A 270 -1.73 -1.48 15.40
N ARG A 271 -1.32 -1.23 14.16
CA ARG A 271 -2.20 -0.99 13.00
C ARG A 271 -2.69 -2.30 12.42
N THR A 272 -3.85 -2.29 11.79
CA THR A 272 -4.34 -3.45 11.02
C THR A 272 -3.50 -3.62 9.75
N LEU A 273 -2.99 -4.83 9.54
CA LEU A 273 -2.26 -5.20 8.33
C LEU A 273 -3.15 -6.01 7.40
N LYS A 274 -3.13 -5.68 6.11
CA LYS A 274 -3.86 -6.40 5.08
C LYS A 274 -2.92 -6.85 3.97
N PHE A 275 -3.00 -8.13 3.67
CA PHE A 275 -2.34 -8.78 2.54
C PHE A 275 -3.41 -9.01 1.49
N MET A 276 -3.21 -8.50 0.28
CA MET A 276 -4.22 -8.54 -0.76
C MET A 276 -3.65 -9.12 -2.06
N ALA A 277 -4.31 -10.16 -2.58
CA ALA A 277 -4.05 -10.70 -3.91
C ALA A 277 -5.21 -10.31 -4.81
N TYR A 278 -4.98 -9.34 -5.69
CA TYR A 278 -6.03 -8.71 -6.51
C TYR A 278 -6.39 -9.59 -7.70
N ALA A 279 -7.66 -9.61 -8.07
CA ALA A 279 -8.15 -10.22 -9.30
C ALA A 279 -8.21 -9.19 -10.42
N ALA A 280 -8.13 -9.64 -11.68
CA ALA A 280 -8.39 -8.82 -12.87
C ALA A 280 -7.53 -7.55 -12.99
N GLU A 281 -6.26 -7.65 -12.60
CA GLU A 281 -5.25 -6.60 -12.84
C GLU A 281 -5.01 -6.45 -14.33
N GLU A 282 -4.74 -7.56 -15.03
CA GLU A 282 -4.32 -7.71 -16.42
C GLU A 282 -5.29 -7.11 -17.46
N VAL A 283 -6.47 -6.73 -17.00
CA VAL A 283 -7.52 -6.10 -17.81
C VAL A 283 -7.85 -4.69 -17.32
N GLY A 284 -6.85 -4.00 -16.74
CA GLY A 284 -6.92 -2.59 -16.36
C GLY A 284 -7.18 -2.34 -14.88
N LEU A 285 -6.54 -3.09 -13.98
CA LEU A 285 -6.52 -2.87 -12.53
C LEU A 285 -7.92 -2.98 -11.87
N ARG A 286 -8.82 -3.79 -12.43
CA ARG A 286 -10.24 -3.76 -12.06
C ARG A 286 -10.48 -4.17 -10.60
N GLY A 287 -9.84 -5.23 -10.13
CA GLY A 287 -10.08 -5.76 -8.79
C GLY A 287 -9.58 -4.83 -7.69
N SER A 288 -8.37 -4.29 -7.83
CA SER A 288 -7.84 -3.32 -6.89
C SER A 288 -8.63 -2.02 -6.87
N GLN A 289 -9.17 -1.60 -8.03
CA GLN A 289 -10.05 -0.43 -8.10
C GLN A 289 -11.35 -0.62 -7.31
N GLU A 290 -12.01 -1.78 -7.45
CA GLU A 290 -13.23 -2.06 -6.67
C GLU A 290 -12.94 -2.08 -5.16
N ILE A 291 -11.82 -2.68 -4.76
CA ILE A 291 -11.40 -2.70 -3.36
C ILE A 291 -11.06 -1.28 -2.88
N ALA A 292 -10.21 -0.54 -3.58
CA ALA A 292 -9.85 0.83 -3.21
C ALA A 292 -11.08 1.76 -3.15
N ASN A 293 -12.05 1.57 -4.08
CA ASN A 293 -13.34 2.26 -4.04
C ASN A 293 -14.13 1.92 -2.78
N SER A 294 -14.22 0.64 -2.41
CA SER A 294 -14.96 0.22 -1.21
C SER A 294 -14.35 0.81 0.05
N TYR A 295 -13.03 0.88 0.14
CA TYR A 295 -12.30 1.48 1.26
C TYR A 295 -12.49 3.00 1.33
N ALA A 296 -12.42 3.68 0.19
CA ALA A 296 -12.67 5.11 0.11
C ALA A 296 -14.12 5.46 0.50
N ASN A 297 -15.10 4.70 0.02
CA ASN A 297 -16.51 4.89 0.36
C ASN A 297 -16.81 4.61 1.84
N ALA A 298 -16.08 3.66 2.45
CA ALA A 298 -16.18 3.38 3.88
C ALA A 298 -15.41 4.40 4.75
N GLY A 299 -14.66 5.32 4.16
CA GLY A 299 -13.81 6.26 4.88
C GLY A 299 -12.66 5.57 5.64
N THR A 300 -12.19 4.42 5.15
CA THR A 300 -11.12 3.66 5.80
C THR A 300 -9.80 4.44 5.76
N ASN A 301 -9.16 4.62 6.91
CA ASN A 301 -7.87 5.30 7.00
C ASN A 301 -6.73 4.35 6.61
N VAL A 302 -6.45 4.23 5.30
CA VAL A 302 -5.30 3.46 4.80
C VAL A 302 -4.09 4.40 4.80
N VAL A 303 -3.14 4.13 5.69
CA VAL A 303 -1.97 4.99 5.93
C VAL A 303 -0.77 4.65 5.04
N GLY A 304 -0.82 3.53 4.34
CA GLY A 304 0.20 3.14 3.38
C GLY A 304 -0.17 1.88 2.61
N VAL A 305 0.21 1.87 1.34
CA VAL A 305 0.05 0.74 0.41
C VAL A 305 1.38 0.45 -0.25
N MET A 306 1.80 -0.81 -0.31
CA MET A 306 2.92 -1.26 -1.13
C MET A 306 2.40 -2.31 -2.10
N GLN A 307 2.68 -2.14 -3.39
CA GLN A 307 2.43 -3.13 -4.42
C GLN A 307 3.70 -3.91 -4.73
N LEU A 308 3.60 -5.22 -4.73
CA LEU A 308 4.62 -6.13 -5.26
C LEU A 308 4.06 -6.77 -6.52
N ASP A 309 4.68 -6.48 -7.63
CA ASP A 309 4.28 -6.92 -8.96
C ASP A 309 5.55 -7.16 -9.75
N MET A 310 5.80 -8.40 -10.12
CA MET A 310 7.03 -8.90 -10.72
C MET A 310 8.26 -8.67 -9.81
N THR A 311 8.72 -9.73 -9.17
CA THR A 311 9.78 -9.65 -8.15
C THR A 311 10.94 -10.61 -8.37
N ASN A 312 10.85 -11.52 -9.36
CA ASN A 312 11.79 -12.64 -9.45
C ASN A 312 12.78 -12.59 -10.63
N TYR A 313 12.47 -11.88 -11.70
CA TYR A 313 13.39 -11.76 -12.82
C TYR A 313 14.51 -10.75 -12.53
N LYS A 314 15.74 -11.05 -12.94
CA LYS A 314 16.92 -10.21 -12.73
C LYS A 314 17.43 -9.64 -14.07
N GLY A 315 16.69 -8.71 -14.65
CA GLY A 315 17.03 -8.08 -15.93
C GLY A 315 17.93 -6.84 -15.82
N SER A 316 18.01 -6.22 -14.64
CA SER A 316 18.68 -4.93 -14.44
C SER A 316 19.86 -5.00 -13.48
N VAL A 317 20.70 -3.94 -13.49
CA VAL A 317 21.92 -3.84 -12.67
C VAL A 317 21.63 -3.62 -11.19
N ASN A 318 20.57 -2.88 -10.85
CA ASN A 318 20.15 -2.70 -9.45
C ASN A 318 19.29 -3.87 -9.00
N ASP A 319 19.14 -4.01 -7.69
CA ASP A 319 18.37 -5.11 -7.09
C ASP A 319 16.88 -4.77 -6.95
N ILE A 320 16.54 -3.51 -6.71
CA ILE A 320 15.19 -2.99 -6.58
C ILE A 320 15.15 -1.61 -7.23
N TYR A 321 14.12 -1.35 -8.03
CA TYR A 321 13.83 -0.04 -8.59
C TYR A 321 12.58 0.54 -7.93
N MET A 322 12.71 1.74 -7.34
CA MET A 322 11.55 2.48 -6.84
C MET A 322 10.90 3.24 -8.00
N TYR A 323 9.71 2.84 -8.39
CA TYR A 323 8.95 3.57 -9.39
C TYR A 323 8.32 4.82 -8.78
N THR A 324 8.36 5.93 -9.52
CA THR A 324 8.10 7.27 -8.97
C THR A 324 6.83 7.92 -9.49
N ASP A 325 6.18 7.33 -10.47
CA ASP A 325 4.87 7.76 -10.96
C ASP A 325 3.73 6.96 -10.31
N TYR A 326 2.59 7.60 -10.13
CA TYR A 326 1.45 7.04 -9.38
C TYR A 326 1.79 6.60 -7.96
N THR A 327 2.89 7.12 -7.38
CA THR A 327 3.37 6.78 -6.04
C THR A 327 3.51 8.01 -5.15
N ASP A 328 3.64 7.80 -3.84
CA ASP A 328 3.90 8.87 -2.86
C ASP A 328 5.40 8.99 -2.60
N SER A 329 5.96 10.17 -2.85
CA SER A 329 7.41 10.41 -2.74
C SER A 329 7.95 10.27 -1.31
N ALA A 330 7.14 10.62 -0.29
CA ALA A 330 7.57 10.48 1.10
C ALA A 330 7.58 9.00 1.51
N GLN A 331 6.58 8.21 1.08
CA GLN A 331 6.58 6.77 1.30
C GLN A 331 7.70 6.08 0.51
N ASN A 332 7.98 6.47 -0.74
CA ASN A 332 9.11 5.95 -1.50
C ASN A 332 10.45 6.24 -0.81
N THR A 333 10.60 7.42 -0.21
CA THR A 333 11.78 7.76 0.60
C THR A 333 11.88 6.87 1.84
N PHE A 334 10.77 6.62 2.52
CA PHE A 334 10.71 5.71 3.66
C PHE A 334 11.11 4.28 3.27
N VAL A 335 10.53 3.73 2.20
CA VAL A 335 10.89 2.38 1.69
C VAL A 335 12.37 2.31 1.31
N THR A 336 12.90 3.33 0.65
CA THR A 336 14.34 3.44 0.33
C THR A 336 15.21 3.42 1.60
N ASN A 337 14.78 4.10 2.65
CA ASN A 337 15.48 4.10 3.94
C ASN A 337 15.38 2.74 4.66
N LEU A 338 14.24 2.04 4.54
CA LEU A 338 14.11 0.66 5.04
C LEU A 338 15.12 -0.27 4.37
N ILE A 339 15.25 -0.20 3.04
CA ILE A 339 16.25 -1.00 2.31
C ILE A 339 17.66 -0.67 2.80
N LYS A 340 18.02 0.61 2.91
CA LYS A 340 19.34 1.03 3.42
C LYS A 340 19.62 0.56 4.84
N THR A 341 18.59 0.51 5.70
CA THR A 341 18.74 0.12 7.11
C THR A 341 18.83 -1.40 7.28
N TYR A 342 17.95 -2.15 6.62
CA TYR A 342 17.80 -3.59 6.84
C TYR A 342 18.50 -4.46 5.81
N LEU A 343 18.72 -3.94 4.60
CA LEU A 343 19.27 -4.65 3.44
C LEU A 343 20.38 -3.82 2.78
N PRO A 344 21.40 -3.37 3.53
CA PRO A 344 22.36 -2.35 3.07
C PRO A 344 23.25 -2.78 1.90
N THR A 345 23.23 -4.06 1.54
CA THR A 345 23.98 -4.60 0.40
C THR A 345 23.24 -4.46 -0.92
N LEU A 346 21.92 -4.18 -0.88
CA LEU A 346 21.10 -4.08 -2.09
C LEU A 346 21.32 -2.74 -2.78
N LYS A 347 21.39 -2.79 -4.11
CA LYS A 347 21.49 -1.63 -4.99
C LYS A 347 20.07 -1.16 -5.34
N ILE A 348 19.81 0.13 -5.14
CA ILE A 348 18.52 0.75 -5.40
C ILE A 348 18.62 1.64 -6.62
N GLY A 349 17.71 1.47 -7.57
CA GLY A 349 17.48 2.38 -8.70
C GLY A 349 16.16 3.13 -8.55
N THR A 350 15.89 4.03 -9.49
CA THR A 350 14.60 4.68 -9.66
C THR A 350 14.23 4.67 -11.14
N ASP A 351 12.93 4.50 -11.43
CA ASP A 351 12.41 4.59 -12.79
C ASP A 351 10.94 5.00 -12.80
N LYS A 352 10.30 4.96 -13.95
CA LYS A 352 8.91 5.33 -14.22
C LYS A 352 8.29 4.41 -15.25
N CYS A 353 7.01 4.08 -15.06
CA CYS A 353 6.21 3.46 -16.11
C CYS A 353 5.78 4.47 -17.18
N GLY A 354 5.40 5.67 -16.77
CA GLY A 354 4.74 6.66 -17.63
C GLY A 354 3.22 6.50 -17.70
N TYR A 355 2.64 5.49 -17.06
CA TYR A 355 1.21 5.17 -17.04
C TYR A 355 0.86 4.43 -15.73
N ALA A 356 -0.42 4.11 -15.51
CA ALA A 356 -0.88 3.30 -14.36
C ALA A 356 -0.56 1.82 -14.60
N CYS A 357 0.66 1.40 -14.27
CA CYS A 357 1.23 0.13 -14.66
C CYS A 357 0.97 -1.02 -13.70
N SER A 358 0.39 -0.77 -12.53
CA SER A 358 -0.04 -1.80 -11.59
C SER A 358 -1.01 -1.25 -10.54
N ASP A 359 -1.49 -2.10 -9.66
CA ASP A 359 -2.56 -1.85 -8.68
C ASP A 359 -2.29 -0.70 -7.68
N HIS A 360 -1.04 -0.27 -7.47
CA HIS A 360 -0.72 0.92 -6.68
C HIS A 360 -1.44 2.17 -7.21
N ALA A 361 -1.66 2.23 -8.55
CA ALA A 361 -2.35 3.34 -9.18
C ALA A 361 -3.82 3.43 -8.77
N SER A 362 -4.49 2.29 -8.53
CA SER A 362 -5.86 2.23 -8.03
C SER A 362 -6.01 2.92 -6.67
N TRP A 363 -5.06 2.70 -5.77
CA TRP A 363 -5.03 3.31 -4.45
C TRP A 363 -4.67 4.80 -4.50
N THR A 364 -3.68 5.15 -5.32
CA THR A 364 -3.31 6.56 -5.55
C THR A 364 -4.47 7.34 -6.17
N ALA A 365 -5.25 6.73 -7.07
CA ALA A 365 -6.46 7.33 -7.64
C ALA A 365 -7.53 7.65 -6.59
N LYS A 366 -7.49 7.04 -5.41
CA LYS A 366 -8.37 7.36 -4.26
C LYS A 366 -7.70 8.24 -3.21
N GLY A 367 -6.47 8.68 -3.45
CA GLY A 367 -5.72 9.59 -2.58
C GLY A 367 -4.91 8.90 -1.49
N TYR A 368 -4.80 7.58 -1.50
CA TYR A 368 -3.97 6.82 -0.57
C TYR A 368 -2.48 6.90 -0.95
N TYR A 369 -1.60 6.81 0.04
CA TYR A 369 -0.16 6.79 -0.17
C TYR A 369 0.28 5.41 -0.63
N ALA A 370 0.85 5.31 -1.84
CA ALA A 370 1.28 4.05 -2.42
C ALA A 370 2.75 4.09 -2.84
N SER A 371 3.39 2.92 -2.85
CA SER A 371 4.73 2.68 -3.40
C SER A 371 4.72 1.43 -4.27
N MET A 372 5.56 1.43 -5.30
CA MET A 372 5.80 0.28 -6.18
C MET A 372 7.31 0.08 -6.35
N PRO A 373 7.93 -0.74 -5.50
CA PRO A 373 9.25 -1.31 -5.80
C PRO A 373 9.10 -2.37 -6.90
N PHE A 374 9.99 -2.34 -7.88
CA PHE A 374 9.94 -3.19 -9.07
C PHE A 374 11.29 -3.85 -9.34
N GLU A 375 11.31 -4.98 -10.01
CA GLU A 375 12.50 -5.81 -10.20
C GLU A 375 13.53 -5.24 -11.18
N ALA A 376 13.10 -4.39 -12.12
CA ALA A 376 13.93 -3.90 -13.21
C ALA A 376 13.69 -2.42 -13.52
N ALA A 377 14.60 -1.83 -14.29
CA ALA A 377 14.31 -0.62 -15.04
C ALA A 377 13.30 -0.92 -16.15
N MET A 378 12.48 0.05 -16.51
CA MET A 378 11.41 -0.09 -17.49
C MET A 378 11.93 -0.65 -18.83
N GLY A 379 11.34 -1.76 -19.25
CA GLY A 379 11.72 -2.51 -20.47
C GLY A 379 12.98 -3.37 -20.32
N GLN A 380 13.39 -3.67 -19.07
CA GLN A 380 14.42 -4.65 -18.73
C GLN A 380 13.86 -5.75 -17.80
N ASP A 381 12.57 -5.74 -17.59
CA ASP A 381 11.76 -6.74 -16.90
C ASP A 381 11.71 -8.08 -17.66
N ASP A 382 11.04 -9.08 -17.11
CA ASP A 382 10.92 -10.40 -17.75
C ASP A 382 10.30 -10.27 -19.15
N PRO A 383 11.00 -10.63 -20.22
CA PRO A 383 10.49 -10.55 -21.59
C PRO A 383 9.44 -11.62 -21.92
N TYR A 384 9.15 -12.55 -21.01
CA TYR A 384 8.22 -13.65 -21.22
C TYR A 384 6.83 -13.42 -20.63
N ILE A 385 6.61 -12.32 -19.92
CA ILE A 385 5.29 -12.00 -19.33
C ILE A 385 4.19 -12.03 -20.38
N HIS A 386 2.96 -12.23 -19.98
CA HIS A 386 1.77 -12.30 -20.82
C HIS A 386 1.81 -13.40 -21.90
N THR A 387 2.66 -14.42 -21.70
CA THR A 387 2.80 -15.57 -22.61
C THR A 387 2.81 -16.89 -21.85
N ALA A 388 2.78 -17.99 -22.59
CA ALA A 388 2.98 -19.33 -22.03
C ALA A 388 4.40 -19.58 -21.48
N ASN A 389 5.34 -18.69 -21.75
CA ASN A 389 6.75 -18.81 -21.39
C ASN A 389 7.12 -18.07 -20.10
N ASP A 390 6.21 -17.32 -19.48
CA ASP A 390 6.41 -16.80 -18.14
C ASP A 390 6.38 -17.97 -17.13
N THR A 391 7.53 -18.61 -16.98
CA THR A 391 7.69 -19.82 -16.17
C THR A 391 8.79 -19.63 -15.13
N TYR A 392 8.66 -20.35 -14.01
CA TYR A 392 9.70 -20.35 -12.97
C TYR A 392 11.09 -20.75 -13.50
N ALA A 393 11.15 -21.58 -14.54
CA ALA A 393 12.41 -21.94 -15.20
C ALA A 393 13.06 -20.75 -15.90
N ASN A 394 12.26 -19.88 -16.53
CA ASN A 394 12.77 -18.70 -17.25
C ASN A 394 13.21 -17.57 -16.30
N THR A 395 12.74 -17.56 -15.04
CA THR A 395 13.29 -16.68 -13.98
C THR A 395 14.47 -17.31 -13.24
N GLY A 396 15.06 -18.38 -13.76
CA GLY A 396 16.27 -19.01 -13.24
C GLY A 396 16.05 -20.16 -12.25
N SER A 397 14.83 -20.66 -12.09
CA SER A 397 14.45 -21.74 -11.15
C SER A 397 14.87 -21.47 -9.69
N GLN A 398 14.85 -20.22 -9.29
CA GLN A 398 15.19 -19.76 -7.94
C GLN A 398 14.32 -18.52 -7.59
N ALA A 399 14.21 -18.20 -6.31
CA ALA A 399 13.44 -17.07 -5.82
C ALA A 399 14.27 -16.12 -4.93
N ASP A 400 15.58 -16.06 -5.16
CA ASP A 400 16.48 -15.19 -4.41
C ASP A 400 16.22 -13.71 -4.68
N ASN A 401 15.74 -13.38 -5.88
CA ASN A 401 15.35 -12.00 -6.19
C ASN A 401 14.07 -11.62 -5.44
N SER A 402 13.03 -12.45 -5.52
CA SER A 402 11.78 -12.26 -4.76
C SER A 402 12.03 -12.17 -3.24
N LEU A 403 13.01 -12.90 -2.70
CA LEU A 403 13.36 -12.84 -1.28
C LEU A 403 13.82 -11.43 -0.86
N LYS A 404 14.46 -10.67 -1.75
CA LYS A 404 14.85 -9.27 -1.47
C LYS A 404 13.61 -8.39 -1.28
N PHE A 405 12.61 -8.56 -2.15
CA PHE A 405 11.32 -7.86 -2.09
C PHE A 405 10.53 -8.27 -0.85
N ALA A 406 10.45 -9.56 -0.57
CA ALA A 406 9.77 -10.05 0.63
C ALA A 406 10.41 -9.51 1.91
N ARG A 407 11.74 -9.44 2.01
CA ARG A 407 12.45 -8.85 3.15
C ARG A 407 12.19 -7.35 3.29
N MET A 408 12.22 -6.60 2.21
CA MET A 408 11.87 -5.19 2.19
C MET A 408 10.43 -4.97 2.64
N ALA A 409 9.49 -5.76 2.10
CA ALA A 409 8.08 -5.68 2.44
C ALA A 409 7.81 -6.09 3.91
N LEU A 410 8.54 -7.07 4.46
CA LEU A 410 8.46 -7.39 5.88
C LEU A 410 8.84 -6.17 6.74
N ALA A 411 9.97 -5.52 6.43
CA ALA A 411 10.40 -4.33 7.14
C ALA A 411 9.34 -3.21 7.05
N TYR A 412 8.78 -2.98 5.88
CA TYR A 412 7.70 -2.01 5.67
C TYR A 412 6.47 -2.33 6.53
N MET A 413 6.00 -3.59 6.51
CA MET A 413 4.80 -4.00 7.24
C MET A 413 5.00 -3.96 8.76
N VAL A 414 6.21 -4.26 9.27
CA VAL A 414 6.50 -4.19 10.70
C VAL A 414 6.66 -2.75 11.16
N GLU A 415 7.48 -1.96 10.49
CA GLU A 415 7.75 -0.58 10.89
C GLU A 415 6.48 0.27 10.81
N LEU A 416 5.76 0.20 9.69
CA LEU A 416 4.55 0.98 9.54
C LEU A 416 3.39 0.40 10.37
N GLY A 417 3.33 -0.91 10.55
CA GLY A 417 2.35 -1.58 11.40
C GLY A 417 2.52 -1.30 12.89
N SER A 418 3.74 -0.99 13.33
CA SER A 418 4.08 -0.65 14.72
C SER A 418 3.97 0.86 15.00
N ASP A 419 4.18 1.70 14.00
CA ASP A 419 4.20 3.17 14.11
C ASP A 419 2.78 3.77 14.13
N GLY A 420 1.86 3.16 14.86
CA GLY A 420 0.56 3.73 15.12
C GLY A 420 0.66 4.94 16.06
N SER A 421 -0.15 5.97 15.83
CA SER A 421 -0.43 6.90 16.92
C SER A 421 -0.96 6.07 18.08
N VAL A 422 -0.26 6.10 19.21
CA VAL A 422 -0.82 5.58 20.44
C VAL A 422 -2.13 6.34 20.60
N ILE A 423 -3.28 5.65 20.54
CA ILE A 423 -4.42 6.14 21.31
C ILE A 423 -3.91 5.98 22.73
N GLY A 424 -3.12 6.98 23.14
CA GLY A 424 -2.40 6.92 24.39
C GLY A 424 -3.43 6.71 25.46
N THR A 425 -3.13 5.86 26.42
CA THR A 425 -3.72 5.97 27.74
C THR A 425 -3.93 7.47 27.96
N PRO A 426 -5.16 7.95 28.16
CA PRO A 426 -5.42 9.38 28.28
C PRO A 426 -4.41 9.98 29.26
N ASP A 427 -3.93 11.18 28.98
CA ASP A 427 -3.03 11.83 29.92
C ASP A 427 -3.66 11.80 31.31
N LYS A 428 -2.95 11.26 32.28
CA LYS A 428 -3.36 11.30 33.67
C LYS A 428 -3.10 12.71 34.19
N THR A 429 -4.13 13.31 34.78
CA THR A 429 -4.01 14.61 35.43
C THR A 429 -4.24 14.44 36.91
N GLU A 430 -3.31 14.88 37.71
CA GLU A 430 -3.41 14.90 39.19
C GLU A 430 -3.29 16.34 39.67
N SER A 431 -4.13 16.72 40.65
CA SER A 431 -4.18 18.09 41.17
C SER A 431 -4.00 18.08 42.68
N PHE A 432 -3.22 19.04 43.17
CA PHE A 432 -2.91 19.20 44.59
C PHE A 432 -3.02 20.67 44.97
N THR A 433 -3.56 20.94 46.14
CA THR A 433 -3.65 22.31 46.66
C THR A 433 -3.00 22.41 48.05
N GLY A 434 -2.57 23.60 48.40
CA GLY A 434 -1.97 23.84 49.70
C GLY A 434 -1.40 25.23 49.83
N SER A 435 -0.63 25.45 50.91
CA SER A 435 0.12 26.68 51.15
C SER A 435 1.54 26.39 51.59
N LEU A 436 2.43 27.30 51.29
CA LEU A 436 3.83 27.28 51.75
C LEU A 436 4.19 28.61 52.41
N THR A 437 4.95 28.54 53.47
CA THR A 437 5.62 29.69 54.06
C THR A 437 6.96 29.97 53.37
N LYS A 438 7.54 31.10 53.59
CA LYS A 438 8.85 31.45 53.04
C LYS A 438 9.90 30.37 53.35
N ASN A 439 10.64 29.90 52.34
CA ASN A 439 11.66 28.85 52.38
C ASN A 439 11.12 27.42 52.66
N GLN A 440 9.82 27.24 52.86
CA GLN A 440 9.24 25.91 52.98
C GLN A 440 9.21 25.21 51.62
N THR A 441 9.44 23.90 51.61
CA THR A 441 9.35 23.07 50.39
C THR A 441 8.35 21.95 50.56
N ARG A 442 7.78 21.47 49.44
CA ARG A 442 6.89 20.29 49.39
C ARG A 442 7.13 19.52 48.11
N SER A 443 7.36 18.21 48.26
CA SER A 443 7.58 17.31 47.12
C SER A 443 6.32 16.49 46.81
N PHE A 444 6.15 16.14 45.54
CA PHE A 444 5.05 15.32 45.00
C PHE A 444 5.60 14.23 44.10
N GLY A 445 4.95 13.08 44.03
CA GLY A 445 5.36 11.90 43.27
C GLY A 445 5.69 10.72 44.20
N PRO A 446 6.15 9.57 43.67
CA PRO A 446 6.50 9.37 42.26
C PRO A 446 5.27 9.35 41.35
N PHE A 447 5.33 10.08 40.24
CA PHE A 447 4.39 9.96 39.13
C PHE A 447 4.97 8.93 38.16
N LYS A 448 4.23 7.83 37.91
CA LYS A 448 4.63 6.76 36.98
C LYS A 448 4.46 7.24 35.54
N ALA A 449 5.42 7.99 35.04
CA ALA A 449 5.36 8.63 33.74
C ALA A 449 5.85 7.70 32.63
N GLY A 450 5.03 7.51 31.60
CA GLY A 450 5.32 6.87 30.33
C GLY A 450 5.98 7.84 29.33
N VAL A 451 6.40 7.31 28.17
CA VAL A 451 7.00 8.12 27.09
C VAL A 451 6.02 9.21 26.64
N GLY A 452 6.49 10.46 26.57
CA GLY A 452 5.69 11.63 26.23
C GLY A 452 6.04 12.87 27.04
N THR A 453 5.15 13.85 27.11
CA THR A 453 5.38 15.07 27.88
C THR A 453 4.90 14.89 29.33
N PHE A 454 5.79 15.11 30.29
CA PHE A 454 5.45 15.33 31.69
C PHE A 454 5.36 16.85 31.92
N LYS A 455 4.20 17.36 32.32
CA LYS A 455 3.97 18.78 32.55
C LYS A 455 3.45 19.01 33.96
N ALA A 456 4.09 19.93 34.68
CA ALA A 456 3.61 20.45 35.95
C ALA A 456 3.33 21.95 35.81
N SER A 457 2.22 22.41 36.36
CA SER A 457 1.83 23.82 36.36
C SER A 457 1.28 24.21 37.72
N THR A 458 1.61 25.40 38.18
CA THR A 458 1.03 25.99 39.41
C THR A 458 0.31 27.27 39.13
N THR A 459 -0.68 27.57 39.94
CA THR A 459 -1.34 28.88 40.09
C THR A 459 -1.54 29.14 41.56
N GLY A 460 -1.66 30.40 41.96
CA GLY A 460 -1.90 30.71 43.37
C GLY A 460 -1.60 32.14 43.75
N THR A 461 -1.35 32.37 45.02
CA THR A 461 -0.97 33.67 45.61
C THR A 461 0.45 33.62 46.13
N GLY A 462 1.08 34.78 46.35
CA GLY A 462 2.47 34.85 46.79
C GLY A 462 3.45 34.50 45.67
N ASP A 463 4.58 33.87 46.03
CA ASP A 463 5.64 33.54 45.10
C ASP A 463 6.15 32.11 45.42
N ILE A 464 5.74 31.13 44.61
CA ILE A 464 6.00 29.71 44.78
C ILE A 464 6.66 29.14 43.54
N ASP A 465 7.95 28.83 43.66
CA ASP A 465 8.79 28.24 42.62
C ASP A 465 8.45 26.76 42.37
N LEU A 466 8.58 26.33 41.10
CA LEU A 466 8.31 24.99 40.62
C LEU A 466 9.58 24.34 40.05
N TYR A 467 9.90 23.12 40.51
CA TYR A 467 10.97 22.27 40.00
C TYR A 467 10.43 20.90 39.66
N ALA A 468 10.88 20.31 38.57
CA ALA A 468 10.55 18.95 38.18
C ALA A 468 11.78 18.16 37.77
N LYS A 469 11.79 16.83 38.07
CA LYS A 469 12.91 15.95 37.77
C LYS A 469 12.47 14.51 37.55
N ARG A 470 13.15 13.80 36.67
CA ARG A 470 13.02 12.36 36.47
C ARG A 470 13.91 11.58 37.44
N ALA A 471 13.47 10.36 37.76
CA ALA A 471 14.18 9.36 38.55
C ALA A 471 14.53 9.73 39.98
N ALA A 472 14.42 10.99 40.40
CA ALA A 472 14.70 11.43 41.75
C ALA A 472 13.90 12.68 42.12
N VAL A 473 13.69 12.90 43.41
CA VAL A 473 13.08 14.14 43.94
C VAL A 473 13.97 15.33 43.57
N PRO A 474 13.45 16.39 42.90
CA PRO A 474 14.25 17.57 42.60
C PRO A 474 14.66 18.33 43.85
N THR A 475 15.76 19.07 43.74
CA THR A 475 16.16 20.09 44.71
C THR A 475 16.26 21.44 43.98
N THR A 476 16.45 22.52 44.70
CA THR A 476 16.65 23.86 44.11
C THR A 476 17.94 23.99 43.27
N SER A 477 18.86 23.03 43.40
CA SER A 477 20.11 22.96 42.64
C SER A 477 20.21 21.75 41.70
N SER A 478 19.26 20.80 41.74
CA SER A 478 19.24 19.59 40.90
C SER A 478 17.84 19.31 40.40
N TYR A 479 17.58 19.64 39.15
CA TYR A 479 16.29 19.53 38.44
C TYR A 479 16.52 19.30 36.97
N ASP A 480 15.50 18.77 36.27
CA ASP A 480 15.46 18.69 34.78
C ASP A 480 14.72 19.89 34.20
N CYS A 481 13.80 20.44 34.97
CA CYS A 481 13.06 21.66 34.61
C CYS A 481 12.84 22.51 35.86
N LYS A 482 12.96 23.83 35.74
CA LYS A 482 12.58 24.79 36.76
C LYS A 482 11.77 25.95 36.17
N SER A 483 10.86 26.50 36.97
CA SER A 483 10.15 27.75 36.73
C SER A 483 10.11 28.50 38.07
N ASP A 484 10.81 29.66 38.15
CA ASP A 484 11.05 30.44 39.35
C ASP A 484 10.85 31.94 39.09
N GLY A 485 9.70 32.28 38.52
CA GLY A 485 9.25 33.65 38.29
C GLY A 485 8.87 34.37 39.59
N SER A 486 8.36 35.59 39.50
CA SER A 486 7.99 36.40 40.68
C SER A 486 6.54 36.16 41.16
N THR A 487 5.91 35.10 40.72
CA THR A 487 4.53 34.73 41.08
C THR A 487 4.37 33.21 41.23
N SER A 488 3.27 32.78 41.81
CA SER A 488 2.93 31.35 41.88
C SER A 488 2.34 30.76 40.59
N THR A 489 2.38 31.47 39.46
CA THR A 489 1.93 30.96 38.16
C THR A 489 3.13 30.48 37.38
N GLU A 490 3.40 29.18 37.49
CA GLU A 490 4.61 28.54 36.97
C GLU A 490 4.26 27.34 36.08
N THR A 491 5.16 27.00 35.14
CA THR A 491 5.00 25.82 34.28
C THR A 491 6.36 25.19 33.98
N CYS A 492 6.43 23.88 34.17
CA CYS A 492 7.58 23.04 33.85
C CYS A 492 7.16 21.90 32.91
N SER A 493 7.95 21.63 31.88
CA SER A 493 7.72 20.50 30.98
C SER A 493 9.01 19.71 30.76
N ILE A 494 8.93 18.38 30.84
CA ILE A 494 10.02 17.43 30.61
C ILE A 494 9.60 16.47 29.51
N ASN A 495 10.45 16.23 28.50
CA ASN A 495 10.25 15.16 27.54
C ASN A 495 10.72 13.84 28.13
N VAL A 496 9.78 12.92 28.41
CA VAL A 496 10.05 11.57 28.92
C VAL A 496 10.32 10.64 27.76
N THR A 497 11.54 10.14 27.64
CA THR A 497 12.00 9.28 26.55
C THR A 497 11.97 7.78 26.88
N ALA A 498 11.75 7.42 28.15
CA ALA A 498 11.58 6.06 28.63
C ALA A 498 10.71 6.07 29.89
N ASN A 499 9.93 5.02 30.10
CA ASN A 499 9.09 4.86 31.29
C ASN A 499 9.92 5.00 32.57
N GLY A 500 9.39 5.73 33.55
CA GLY A 500 10.09 5.96 34.81
C GLY A 500 9.34 6.87 35.76
N ASP A 501 9.92 7.05 36.93
CA ASP A 501 9.37 7.94 37.96
C ASP A 501 9.73 9.39 37.66
N ALA A 502 8.75 10.28 37.86
CA ALA A 502 8.96 11.73 37.84
C ALA A 502 8.48 12.35 39.16
N TYR A 503 9.07 13.46 39.54
CA TYR A 503 8.79 14.15 40.80
C TYR A 503 8.72 15.66 40.58
N VAL A 504 7.93 16.32 41.45
CA VAL A 504 7.80 17.77 41.50
C VAL A 504 8.18 18.26 42.89
N LEU A 505 8.87 19.39 42.98
CA LEU A 505 9.14 20.14 44.21
C LEU A 505 8.57 21.55 44.05
N LEU A 506 7.79 21.99 45.02
CA LEU A 506 7.44 23.38 45.20
C LEU A 506 8.23 23.99 46.33
N LYS A 507 8.64 25.26 46.18
CA LYS A 507 9.33 26.07 47.19
C LYS A 507 8.69 27.44 47.32
N GLY A 508 8.30 27.84 48.51
CA GLY A 508 7.86 29.21 48.79
C GLY A 508 9.06 30.18 48.81
N TYR A 509 9.20 30.99 47.76
CA TYR A 509 10.11 32.15 47.82
C TYR A 509 9.51 33.24 48.69
N ALA A 510 8.18 33.49 48.54
CA ALA A 510 7.35 34.20 49.51
C ALA A 510 6.17 33.30 49.95
N ALA A 511 5.56 33.61 51.09
CA ALA A 511 4.39 32.85 51.57
C ALA A 511 3.21 32.98 50.60
N GLY A 512 2.54 31.86 50.30
CA GLY A 512 1.40 31.85 49.40
C GLY A 512 0.66 30.52 49.36
N ASN A 513 -0.48 30.54 48.67
CA ASN A 513 -1.26 29.34 48.36
C ASN A 513 -0.93 28.87 46.95
N TYR A 514 -1.00 27.55 46.70
CA TYR A 514 -0.82 26.97 45.37
C TYR A 514 -1.94 26.00 45.01
N SER A 515 -2.20 25.90 43.71
CA SER A 515 -2.87 24.78 43.04
C SER A 515 -1.85 24.24 42.03
N LEU A 516 -1.36 23.00 42.28
CA LEU A 516 -0.45 22.27 41.40
C LEU A 516 -1.28 21.31 40.54
N THR A 517 -1.09 21.34 39.24
CA THR A 517 -1.61 20.36 38.28
C THR A 517 -0.46 19.67 37.57
N VAL A 518 -0.44 18.33 37.61
CA VAL A 518 0.57 17.50 36.94
C VAL A 518 -0.14 16.63 35.91
N THR A 519 0.28 16.74 34.65
CA THR A 519 -0.27 15.98 33.51
C THR A 519 0.85 15.17 32.86
N TYR A 520 0.62 13.88 32.65
CA TYR A 520 1.61 12.96 32.09
C TYR A 520 0.96 11.74 31.48
N LYS A 521 1.67 11.07 30.55
CA LYS A 521 1.30 9.73 30.09
C LYS A 521 1.54 8.73 31.22
N PRO A 522 0.56 7.94 31.69
CA PRO A 522 0.83 6.84 32.63
C PRO A 522 1.64 5.73 31.92
N GLN A 523 2.41 4.97 32.75
CA GLN A 523 3.19 3.81 32.27
C GLN A 523 2.31 2.68 31.80
#